data_866edd61f1631c9f184b8b6747edc5c7
#
_entry.id   866edd61f1631c9f184b8b6747edc5c7
#
_cell.length_a   1.000
_cell.length_b   1.000
_cell.length_c   1.000
_cell.angle_alpha   90.00
_cell.angle_beta   90.00
_cell.angle_gamma   90.00
#
_symmetry.space_group_name_H-M   'P 1'
#
loop_
_entity.id
_entity.type
_entity.pdbx_description
1 polymer ?
#
loop_
_entity_poly.entity_id
_entity_poly.type
_entity_poly.pdbx_seq_one_letter_code
_entity_poly.pdbx_strand_id
1 'polypeptide(L)' 'MAADAKEIEETAMIDREMDQVFDWAKGNSMPIRDAIWDHEMEANNHDTMKTEAACEWMLKADDDKIKDYCEKNLKK' A
#
# COMPACT_ATOMS: atom_id res chain seq x y z
N MET A 1 -13.25 12.30 10.20
CA MET A 1 -14.42 11.47 9.98
C MET A 1 -14.03 10.23 9.18
N ALA A 2 -14.43 9.07 9.64
CA ALA A 2 -14.13 7.85 8.88
C ALA A 2 -14.96 7.80 7.60
N ALA A 3 -14.38 7.36 6.49
CA ALA A 3 -15.11 7.12 5.26
C ALA A 3 -16.09 5.96 5.47
N ASP A 4 -17.25 6.00 4.81
CA ASP A 4 -18.18 4.88 4.86
C ASP A 4 -17.69 3.75 3.94
N ALA A 5 -18.31 2.57 4.07
CA ALA A 5 -17.87 1.38 3.32
C ALA A 5 -17.92 1.61 1.80
N LYS A 6 -18.89 2.37 1.32
CA LYS A 6 -19.04 2.66 -0.10
C LYS A 6 -17.89 3.53 -0.61
N GLU A 7 -17.50 4.56 0.15
CA GLU A 7 -16.38 5.41 -0.21
C GLU A 7 -15.08 4.63 -0.26
N ILE A 8 -14.88 3.72 0.69
CA ILE A 8 -13.70 2.86 0.71
C ILE A 8 -13.66 1.97 -0.53
N GLU A 9 -14.79 1.36 -0.90
CA GLU A 9 -14.87 0.49 -2.07
C GLU A 9 -14.62 1.22 -3.39
N GLU A 10 -15.04 2.48 -3.47
CA GLU A 10 -14.85 3.29 -4.67
C GLU A 10 -13.43 3.86 -4.77
N THR A 11 -12.69 3.86 -3.67
CA THR A 11 -11.31 4.34 -3.66
C THR A 11 -10.37 3.27 -4.22
N ALA A 12 -9.41 3.68 -5.05
CA ALA A 12 -8.40 2.75 -5.56
C ALA A 12 -7.68 2.07 -4.38
N MET A 13 -7.34 0.80 -4.55
CA MET A 13 -6.72 0.00 -3.48
C MET A 13 -5.51 0.70 -2.86
N ILE A 14 -4.63 1.27 -3.68
CA ILE A 14 -3.42 1.93 -3.20
C ILE A 14 -3.68 3.22 -2.44
N ASP A 15 -4.88 3.78 -2.56
CA ASP A 15 -5.27 4.99 -1.83
C ASP A 15 -6.04 4.67 -0.54
N ARG A 16 -6.36 3.41 -0.30
CA ARG A 16 -7.00 2.98 0.94
C ARG A 16 -5.96 2.88 2.04
N GLU A 17 -6.40 3.11 3.28
CA GLU A 17 -5.51 2.97 4.43
C GLU A 17 -5.24 1.49 4.72
N MET A 18 -4.04 1.21 5.22
CA MET A 18 -3.64 -0.16 5.54
C MET A 18 -4.62 -0.85 6.50
N ASP A 19 -5.09 -0.13 7.52
CA ASP A 19 -6.00 -0.67 8.51
C ASP A 19 -7.42 -0.91 7.98
N GLN A 20 -7.78 -0.28 6.86
CA GLN A 20 -9.07 -0.50 6.20
C GLN A 20 -9.09 -1.77 5.35
N VAL A 21 -7.92 -2.24 4.94
CA VAL A 21 -7.79 -3.38 4.02
C VAL A 21 -7.28 -4.63 4.73
N PHE A 22 -6.38 -4.47 5.69
CA PHE A 22 -5.69 -5.60 6.33
C PHE A 22 -5.95 -5.64 7.83
N ASP A 23 -6.44 -6.78 8.31
CA ASP A 23 -6.66 -7.00 9.74
C ASP A 23 -5.37 -6.95 10.55
N TRP A 24 -4.28 -7.41 9.95
CA TRP A 24 -2.97 -7.42 10.62
C TRP A 24 -2.33 -6.03 10.70
N ALA A 25 -2.92 -5.03 10.05
CA ALA A 25 -2.40 -3.66 10.04
C ALA A 25 -3.24 -2.70 10.91
N LYS A 26 -3.86 -3.20 11.96
CA LYS A 26 -4.68 -2.37 12.85
C LYS A 26 -3.91 -1.17 13.38
N GLY A 27 -4.55 -0.01 13.30
CA GLY A 27 -3.97 1.24 13.77
C GLY A 27 -3.05 1.92 12.77
N ASN A 28 -2.81 1.30 11.62
CA ASN A 28 -1.99 1.91 10.59
C ASN A 28 -2.88 2.64 9.58
N SER A 29 -2.97 3.96 9.71
CA SER A 29 -3.78 4.81 8.83
C SER A 29 -3.04 5.25 7.56
N MET A 30 -1.84 4.75 7.33
CA MET A 30 -1.05 5.09 6.15
C MET A 30 -1.70 4.52 4.89
N PRO A 31 -1.82 5.30 3.80
CA PRO A 31 -2.28 4.75 2.52
C PRO A 31 -1.35 3.62 2.05
N ILE A 32 -1.93 2.64 1.38
CA ILE A 32 -1.16 1.48 0.91
C ILE A 32 0.01 1.90 0.03
N ARG A 33 -0.19 2.90 -0.85
CA ARG A 33 0.89 3.41 -1.71
C ARG A 33 2.09 3.91 -0.89
N ASP A 34 1.82 4.59 0.21
CA ASP A 34 2.89 5.12 1.05
C ASP A 34 3.61 3.99 1.79
N ALA A 35 2.88 2.98 2.24
CA ALA A 35 3.48 1.83 2.90
C ALA A 35 4.40 1.05 1.95
N ILE A 36 3.97 0.86 0.71
CA ILE A 36 4.79 0.22 -0.32
C ILE A 36 6.01 1.08 -0.63
N TRP A 37 5.82 2.39 -0.78
CA TRP A 37 6.90 3.33 -1.04
C TRP A 37 7.96 3.26 0.06
N ASP A 38 7.53 3.34 1.32
CA ASP A 38 8.45 3.30 2.46
C ASP A 38 9.24 1.99 2.51
N HIS A 39 8.58 0.87 2.23
CA HIS A 39 9.23 -0.43 2.18
C HIS A 39 10.32 -0.47 1.11
N GLU A 40 10.00 0.03 -0.08
CA GLU A 40 10.95 0.05 -1.20
C GLU A 40 12.09 1.06 -0.96
N MET A 41 11.82 2.19 -0.30
CA MET A 41 12.85 3.14 0.08
C MET A 41 13.89 2.49 0.99
N GLU A 42 13.43 1.75 1.99
CA GLU A 42 14.32 0.98 2.87
C GLU A 42 15.13 -0.04 2.07
N ALA A 43 14.48 -0.79 1.19
CA ALA A 43 15.12 -1.83 0.41
C ALA A 43 16.15 -1.27 -0.58
N ASN A 44 15.97 -0.03 -1.01
CA ASN A 44 16.84 0.62 -2.00
C ASN A 44 17.78 1.67 -1.38
N ASN A 45 18.01 1.58 -0.07
CA ASN A 45 18.90 2.50 0.66
C ASN A 45 18.51 3.97 0.49
N HIS A 46 17.22 4.25 0.47
CA HIS A 46 16.64 5.58 0.30
C HIS A 46 16.96 6.24 -1.05
N ASP A 47 17.23 5.43 -2.07
CA ASP A 47 17.42 5.92 -3.42
C ASP A 47 16.05 6.17 -4.07
N THR A 48 15.69 7.43 -4.25
CA THR A 48 14.38 7.82 -4.77
C THR A 48 14.12 7.30 -6.19
N MET A 49 15.13 7.35 -7.05
CA MET A 49 14.96 6.90 -8.44
C MET A 49 14.71 5.39 -8.53
N LYS A 50 15.47 4.62 -7.75
CA LYS A 50 15.27 3.17 -7.69
C LYS A 50 13.93 2.82 -7.07
N THR A 51 13.52 3.54 -6.04
CA THR A 51 12.23 3.34 -5.37
C THR A 51 11.08 3.65 -6.33
N GLU A 52 11.18 4.74 -7.09
CA GLU A 52 10.16 5.10 -8.07
C GLU A 52 10.00 3.99 -9.11
N ALA A 53 11.10 3.49 -9.65
CA ALA A 53 11.07 2.39 -10.61
C ALA A 53 10.46 1.11 -9.99
N ALA A 54 10.80 0.82 -8.75
CA ALA A 54 10.30 -0.36 -8.04
C ALA A 54 8.81 -0.26 -7.70
N CYS A 55 8.26 0.95 -7.64
CA CYS A 55 6.85 1.18 -7.29
C CYS A 55 5.92 1.39 -8.50
N GLU A 56 6.47 1.52 -9.71
CA GLU A 56 5.65 1.78 -10.91
C GLU A 56 4.56 0.73 -11.13
N TRP A 57 4.85 -0.53 -10.81
CA TRP A 57 3.92 -1.64 -11.01
C TRP A 57 2.60 -1.42 -10.28
N MET A 58 2.62 -0.78 -9.12
CA MET A 58 1.41 -0.64 -8.29
C MET A 58 0.35 0.25 -8.94
N LEU A 59 0.73 1.12 -9.85
CA LEU A 59 -0.22 1.98 -10.56
C LEU A 59 -1.05 1.22 -11.59
N LYS A 60 -0.57 0.05 -12.00
CA LYS A 60 -1.21 -0.78 -13.03
C LYS A 60 -1.67 -2.12 -12.49
N ALA A 61 -1.31 -2.45 -11.26
CA ALA A 61 -1.65 -3.75 -10.67
C ALA A 61 -3.12 -3.80 -10.27
N ASP A 62 -3.70 -5.00 -10.31
CA ASP A 62 -5.04 -5.20 -9.77
C ASP A 62 -4.97 -5.31 -8.23
N ASP A 63 -6.14 -5.32 -7.60
CA ASP A 63 -6.25 -5.33 -6.15
C ASP A 63 -5.60 -6.57 -5.53
N ASP A 64 -5.77 -7.73 -6.14
CA ASP A 64 -5.21 -8.98 -5.63
C ASP A 64 -3.69 -8.95 -5.60
N LYS A 65 -3.09 -8.38 -6.62
CA LYS A 65 -1.64 -8.25 -6.72
C LYS A 65 -1.09 -7.32 -5.65
N ILE A 66 -1.78 -6.22 -5.40
CA ILE A 66 -1.40 -5.26 -4.36
C ILE A 66 -1.49 -5.91 -2.98
N LYS A 67 -2.59 -6.62 -2.71
CA LYS A 67 -2.77 -7.35 -1.44
C LYS A 67 -1.68 -8.40 -1.24
N ASP A 68 -1.37 -9.16 -2.28
CA ASP A 68 -0.35 -10.20 -2.22
C ASP A 68 1.03 -9.62 -1.88
N TYR A 69 1.38 -8.53 -2.53
CA TYR A 69 2.64 -7.83 -2.24
C TYR A 69 2.72 -7.41 -0.78
N CYS A 70 1.66 -6.78 -0.28
CA CYS A 70 1.63 -6.30 1.10
C CYS A 70 1.74 -7.45 2.10
N GLU A 71 1.03 -8.54 1.84
CA GLU A 71 1.07 -9.70 2.73
C GLU A 71 2.44 -10.37 2.76
N LYS A 72 3.15 -10.38 1.63
CA LYS A 72 4.47 -10.99 1.54
C LYS A 72 5.58 -10.10 2.10
N ASN A 73 5.45 -8.79 1.96
CA ASN A 73 6.55 -7.87 2.25
C ASN A 73 6.32 -6.97 3.47
N LEU A 74 5.07 -6.65 3.80
CA LEU A 74 4.74 -5.70 4.86
C LEU A 74 4.16 -6.35 6.10
N LYS A 75 3.60 -7.54 5.98
CA LYS A 75 3.04 -8.26 7.11
C LYS A 75 4.17 -8.79 7.99
N LYS A 76 4.07 -8.46 9.27
CA LYS A 76 5.06 -8.91 10.27
C LYS A 76 4.54 -10.09 11.06
#